data_b1441c3caca806a49efea17d21062cd1
#
_entry.id   b1441c3caca806a49efea17d21062cd1
#
_cell.length_a   1.000
_cell.length_b   1.000
_cell.length_c   1.000
_cell.angle_alpha   90.00
_cell.angle_beta   90.00
_cell.angle_gamma   90.00
#
_symmetry.space_group_name_H-M   'P 1'
#
loop_
_entity.id
_entity.type
_entity.pdbx_description
1 polymer ?
#
loop_
_entity_poly.entity_id
_entity_poly.type
_entity_poly.pdbx_seq_one_letter_code
_entity_poly.pdbx_strand_id
1 'polypeptide(L)'
;MWAMVKAGQVTAIYPRPKAITIDGIQHPAAIFTAWTKDQKKAIGIYDYSEVNANPNGRYYKQGTSETVVDDSAATVVKTWSNVAKDLADTGSKGDDNYSPGVKTEEKLKVKVQAAGLLQGSDWMAIRAAEGGTAVPSAVATYRAAVRTKSNSMETAIDNASDTAAVIALDTTTYHANGDINVVATLQDWPEVPDALK
;
A
#
# COMPACT_ATOMS: atom_id res chain seq x y z
N MET A 1 -4.91 -15.17 17.12
CA MET A 1 -3.64 -15.69 17.67
C MET A 1 -3.70 -15.59 19.19
N TRP A 2 -2.74 -16.16 19.91
CA TRP A 2 -2.72 -16.15 21.39
C TRP A 2 -1.33 -15.80 21.90
N ALA A 3 -1.27 -15.22 23.08
CA ALA A 3 -0.02 -14.92 23.79
C ALA A 3 -0.01 -15.61 25.17
N MET A 4 1.18 -16.06 25.57
CA MET A 4 1.44 -16.44 26.97
C MET A 4 1.85 -15.19 27.72
N VAL A 5 1.13 -14.89 28.78
CA VAL A 5 1.43 -13.77 29.69
C VAL A 5 1.82 -14.31 31.07
N LYS A 6 2.96 -13.91 31.58
CA LYS A 6 3.44 -14.18 32.94
C LYS A 6 3.87 -12.87 33.60
N ALA A 7 3.36 -12.60 34.78
CA ALA A 7 3.67 -11.36 35.52
C ALA A 7 3.47 -10.07 34.68
N GLY A 8 2.39 -10.02 33.89
CA GLY A 8 2.07 -8.88 33.03
C GLY A 8 2.96 -8.73 31.77
N GLN A 9 3.84 -9.68 31.50
CA GLN A 9 4.72 -9.66 30.35
C GLN A 9 4.39 -10.78 29.36
N VAL A 10 4.47 -10.49 28.05
CA VAL A 10 4.32 -11.50 27.00
C VAL A 10 5.59 -12.33 26.90
N THR A 11 5.49 -13.64 27.15
CA THR A 11 6.63 -14.57 27.14
C THR A 11 6.66 -15.43 25.87
N ALA A 12 5.53 -15.65 25.22
CA ALA A 12 5.45 -16.37 23.94
C ALA A 12 4.20 -15.96 23.15
N ILE A 13 4.27 -16.10 21.82
CA ILE A 13 3.14 -15.89 20.90
C ILE A 13 2.87 -17.20 20.18
N TYR A 14 1.60 -17.55 20.08
CA TYR A 14 1.11 -18.76 19.40
C TYR A 14 0.24 -18.36 18.20
N PRO A 15 0.79 -18.34 16.98
CA PRO A 15 0.04 -18.00 15.78
C PRO A 15 -0.99 -19.08 15.41
N ARG A 16 -0.75 -20.33 15.85
CA ARG A 16 -1.63 -21.49 15.62
C ARG A 16 -1.74 -22.34 16.89
N PRO A 17 -2.84 -23.09 17.08
CA PRO A 17 -2.96 -24.07 18.16
C PRO A 17 -1.83 -25.09 18.10
N LYS A 18 -1.17 -25.34 19.22
CA LYS A 18 -0.17 -26.39 19.40
C LYS A 18 -0.18 -26.91 20.84
N ALA A 19 0.29 -28.12 21.06
CA ALA A 19 0.51 -28.62 22.42
C ALA A 19 1.61 -27.78 23.11
N ILE A 20 1.41 -27.42 24.36
CA ILE A 20 2.33 -26.60 25.16
C ILE A 20 2.46 -27.14 26.56
N THR A 21 3.59 -26.87 27.22
CA THR A 21 3.80 -27.19 28.63
C THR A 21 3.84 -25.89 29.44
N ILE A 22 3.02 -25.78 30.45
CA ILE A 22 2.96 -24.63 31.36
C ILE A 22 3.19 -25.15 32.77
N ASP A 23 4.21 -24.63 33.43
CA ASP A 23 4.56 -24.99 34.81
C ASP A 23 4.64 -26.52 35.06
N GLY A 24 5.19 -27.24 34.07
CA GLY A 24 5.37 -28.69 34.10
C GLY A 24 4.13 -29.51 33.66
N ILE A 25 2.98 -28.87 33.46
CA ILE A 25 1.75 -29.52 32.99
C ILE A 25 1.64 -29.43 31.48
N GLN A 26 1.45 -30.56 30.81
CA GLN A 26 1.25 -30.64 29.38
C GLN A 26 -0.22 -30.37 29.01
N HIS A 27 -0.43 -29.41 28.13
CA HIS A 27 -1.74 -29.05 27.60
C HIS A 27 -1.83 -29.38 26.11
N PRO A 28 -2.93 -30.01 25.64
CA PRO A 28 -3.14 -30.30 24.24
C PRO A 28 -3.43 -29.04 23.44
N ALA A 29 -3.21 -29.07 22.11
CA ALA A 29 -3.53 -27.95 21.21
C ALA A 29 -5.00 -27.49 21.27
N ALA A 30 -5.91 -28.39 21.67
CA ALA A 30 -7.34 -28.10 21.76
C ALA A 30 -7.68 -26.99 22.77
N ILE A 31 -6.82 -26.70 23.78
CA ILE A 31 -7.08 -25.62 24.74
C ILE A 31 -7.29 -24.26 24.07
N PHE A 32 -6.63 -24.01 22.97
CA PHE A 32 -6.72 -22.73 22.26
C PHE A 32 -8.08 -22.49 21.60
N THR A 33 -8.79 -23.57 21.24
CA THR A 33 -10.07 -23.50 20.52
C THR A 33 -11.27 -23.97 21.32
N ALA A 34 -11.08 -24.92 22.25
CA ALA A 34 -12.16 -25.51 23.04
C ALA A 34 -12.40 -24.82 24.39
N TRP A 35 -11.36 -24.19 24.95
CA TRP A 35 -11.49 -23.54 26.26
C TRP A 35 -12.10 -22.15 26.13
N THR A 36 -12.84 -21.78 27.17
CA THR A 36 -13.37 -20.42 27.34
C THR A 36 -12.21 -19.42 27.54
N LYS A 37 -12.52 -18.17 27.42
CA LYS A 37 -11.53 -17.08 27.61
C LYS A 37 -10.99 -17.11 29.06
N ASP A 38 -11.88 -17.31 30.05
CA ASP A 38 -11.50 -17.37 31.47
C ASP A 38 -10.62 -18.60 31.78
N GLN A 39 -10.92 -19.76 31.18
CA GLN A 39 -10.08 -20.95 31.32
C GLN A 39 -8.68 -20.74 30.75
N LYS A 40 -8.59 -20.10 29.57
CA LYS A 40 -7.31 -19.74 28.98
C LYS A 40 -6.55 -18.72 29.85
N LYS A 41 -7.23 -17.68 30.31
CA LYS A 41 -6.67 -16.66 31.22
C LYS A 41 -6.10 -17.28 32.49
N ALA A 42 -6.78 -18.25 33.11
CA ALA A 42 -6.34 -18.92 34.33
C ALA A 42 -4.96 -19.58 34.22
N ILE A 43 -4.52 -19.94 33.00
CA ILE A 43 -3.20 -20.49 32.73
C ILE A 43 -2.30 -19.50 31.97
N GLY A 44 -2.65 -18.21 31.92
CA GLY A 44 -1.87 -17.16 31.32
C GLY A 44 -1.96 -17.08 29.78
N ILE A 45 -2.97 -17.71 29.16
CA ILE A 45 -3.18 -17.59 27.70
C ILE A 45 -4.22 -16.50 27.41
N TYR A 46 -3.80 -15.49 26.68
CA TYR A 46 -4.59 -14.32 26.29
C TYR A 46 -4.80 -14.28 24.79
N ASP A 47 -5.90 -13.69 24.33
CA ASP A 47 -6.12 -13.44 22.92
C ASP A 47 -5.15 -12.37 22.44
N TYR A 48 -4.45 -12.64 21.33
CA TYR A 48 -3.41 -11.75 20.76
C TYR A 48 -3.83 -11.22 19.40
N SER A 49 -3.66 -9.93 19.22
CA SER A 49 -3.87 -9.25 17.93
C SER A 49 -2.74 -8.28 17.64
N GLU A 50 -2.53 -8.02 16.36
CA GLU A 50 -1.64 -6.95 15.88
C GLU A 50 -2.44 -5.91 15.12
N VAL A 51 -2.13 -4.65 15.37
CA VAL A 51 -2.71 -3.48 14.70
C VAL A 51 -1.61 -2.82 13.88
N ASN A 52 -1.92 -2.42 12.65
CA ASN A 52 -0.98 -1.79 11.71
C ASN A 52 0.27 -2.66 11.41
N ALA A 53 0.17 -3.99 11.53
CA ALA A 53 1.30 -4.89 11.30
C ALA A 53 1.82 -4.87 9.85
N ASN A 54 0.95 -4.54 8.88
CA ASN A 54 1.26 -4.51 7.45
C ASN A 54 0.92 -3.14 6.86
N PRO A 55 1.79 -2.13 6.99
CA PRO A 55 1.56 -0.85 6.36
C PRO A 55 1.59 -0.98 4.82
N ASN A 56 0.91 -0.06 4.13
CA ASN A 56 1.05 0.04 2.68
C ASN A 56 2.51 0.41 2.35
N GLY A 57 3.31 -0.58 1.94
CA GLY A 57 4.73 -0.44 1.66
C GLY A 57 5.06 0.53 0.52
N ARG A 58 4.08 1.00 -0.24
CA ARG A 58 4.23 2.06 -1.24
C ARG A 58 4.54 3.40 -0.55
N TYR A 59 3.87 3.69 0.57
CA TYR A 59 3.91 4.99 1.24
C TYR A 59 4.51 4.97 2.64
N TYR A 60 4.52 3.81 3.27
CA TYR A 60 4.93 3.67 4.67
C TYR A 60 5.94 2.54 4.84
N LYS A 61 6.77 2.69 5.84
CA LYS A 61 7.59 1.61 6.43
C LYS A 61 7.08 1.32 7.84
N GLN A 62 7.26 0.07 8.27
CA GLN A 62 6.93 -0.33 9.62
C GLN A 62 7.92 0.34 10.60
N GLY A 63 7.39 1.00 11.61
CA GLY A 63 8.18 1.64 12.65
C GLY A 63 8.29 0.78 13.91
N THR A 64 8.36 1.42 15.06
CA THR A 64 8.39 0.76 16.36
C THR A 64 7.03 0.16 16.72
N SER A 65 7.02 -0.78 17.66
CA SER A 65 5.78 -1.34 18.17
C SER A 65 5.69 -1.17 19.68
N GLU A 66 4.46 -1.03 20.16
CA GLU A 66 4.09 -1.07 21.56
C GLU A 66 3.19 -2.28 21.80
N THR A 67 3.36 -2.95 22.94
CA THR A 67 2.54 -4.10 23.33
C THR A 67 1.82 -3.77 24.63
N VAL A 68 0.50 -3.78 24.59
CA VAL A 68 -0.36 -3.56 25.75
C VAL A 68 -0.99 -4.88 26.15
N VAL A 69 -0.87 -5.22 27.43
CA VAL A 69 -1.53 -6.37 28.07
C VAL A 69 -2.69 -5.83 28.88
N ASP A 70 -3.91 -6.22 28.50
CA ASP A 70 -5.13 -5.96 29.28
C ASP A 70 -5.52 -7.23 30.03
N ASP A 71 -5.18 -7.28 31.30
CA ASP A 71 -5.49 -8.42 32.15
C ASP A 71 -7.00 -8.57 32.37
N SER A 72 -7.75 -7.47 32.47
CA SER A 72 -9.20 -7.50 32.70
C SER A 72 -9.92 -8.16 31.52
N ALA A 73 -9.55 -7.79 30.31
CA ALA A 73 -10.11 -8.32 29.09
C ALA A 73 -9.42 -9.62 28.61
N ALA A 74 -8.35 -10.09 29.26
CA ALA A 74 -7.49 -11.18 28.81
C ALA A 74 -7.07 -11.03 27.33
N THR A 75 -6.58 -9.84 26.97
CA THR A 75 -6.12 -9.51 25.63
C THR A 75 -4.72 -8.93 25.62
N VAL A 76 -4.01 -9.18 24.55
CA VAL A 76 -2.72 -8.56 24.24
C VAL A 76 -2.85 -7.93 22.86
N VAL A 77 -2.59 -6.63 22.78
CA VAL A 77 -2.59 -5.89 21.51
C VAL A 77 -1.20 -5.34 21.27
N LYS A 78 -0.60 -5.75 20.15
CA LYS A 78 0.65 -5.17 19.65
C LYS A 78 0.31 -4.17 18.55
N THR A 79 0.59 -2.90 18.81
CA THR A 79 0.34 -1.82 17.85
C THR A 79 1.67 -1.38 17.23
N TRP A 80 1.74 -1.41 15.91
CA TRP A 80 2.87 -0.90 15.16
C TRP A 80 2.64 0.55 14.75
N SER A 81 3.68 1.37 14.80
CA SER A 81 3.65 2.68 14.17
C SER A 81 3.96 2.52 12.68
N ASN A 82 3.22 3.26 11.83
CA ASN A 82 3.53 3.37 10.41
C ASN A 82 4.30 4.68 10.19
N VAL A 83 5.54 4.56 9.73
CA VAL A 83 6.39 5.73 9.43
C VAL A 83 6.27 6.04 7.96
N ALA A 84 5.84 7.25 7.62
CA ALA A 84 5.80 7.68 6.22
C ALA A 84 7.21 7.64 5.61
N LYS A 85 7.31 7.20 4.36
CA LYS A 85 8.53 7.32 3.57
C LYS A 85 8.78 8.79 3.22
N ASP A 86 10.03 9.13 2.98
CA ASP A 86 10.41 10.48 2.57
C ASP A 86 9.76 10.82 1.22
N LEU A 87 9.21 12.04 1.09
CA LEU A 87 8.61 12.51 -0.15
C LEU A 87 9.67 12.81 -1.22
N ALA A 88 10.77 13.42 -0.79
CA ALA A 88 11.90 13.75 -1.64
C ALA A 88 12.94 12.62 -1.66
N ASP A 89 13.76 12.59 -2.70
CA ASP A 89 14.89 11.70 -2.81
C ASP A 89 15.92 11.98 -1.70
N THR A 90 16.58 10.94 -1.23
CA THR A 90 17.71 11.01 -0.30
C THR A 90 18.98 10.64 -1.07
N GLY A 91 20.05 11.41 -0.85
CA GLY A 91 21.31 11.27 -1.60
C GLY A 91 21.21 11.77 -3.05
N SER A 92 22.31 11.65 -3.79
CA SER A 92 22.37 12.01 -5.21
C SER A 92 22.22 10.77 -6.08
N LYS A 93 21.47 10.91 -7.18
CA LYS A 93 21.26 9.80 -8.12
C LYS A 93 22.60 9.31 -8.68
N GLY A 94 22.90 8.04 -8.45
CA GLY A 94 24.17 7.40 -8.81
C GLY A 94 25.08 7.09 -7.63
N ASP A 95 24.80 7.61 -6.46
CA ASP A 95 25.53 7.30 -5.24
C ASP A 95 24.97 6.04 -4.56
N ASP A 96 25.81 5.33 -3.81
CA ASP A 96 25.42 4.09 -3.09
C ASP A 96 24.34 4.32 -2.04
N ASN A 97 24.22 5.55 -1.52
CA ASN A 97 23.22 5.95 -0.53
C ASN A 97 21.97 6.59 -1.15
N TYR A 98 21.83 6.59 -2.48
CA TYR A 98 20.63 7.11 -3.14
C TYR A 98 19.40 6.25 -2.82
N SER A 99 18.34 6.92 -2.39
CA SER A 99 17.01 6.31 -2.22
C SER A 99 15.96 7.23 -2.82
N PRO A 100 15.17 6.75 -3.80
CA PRO A 100 14.11 7.57 -4.38
C PRO A 100 13.02 7.84 -3.34
N GLY A 101 12.55 9.07 -3.30
CA GLY A 101 11.40 9.46 -2.51
C GLY A 101 10.07 9.07 -3.16
N VAL A 102 8.99 9.12 -2.39
CA VAL A 102 7.64 8.76 -2.86
C VAL A 102 7.25 9.53 -4.12
N LYS A 103 7.57 10.82 -4.21
CA LYS A 103 7.26 11.63 -5.40
C LYS A 103 7.97 11.11 -6.66
N THR A 104 9.23 10.75 -6.55
CA THR A 104 10.00 10.20 -7.67
C THR A 104 9.45 8.85 -8.12
N GLU A 105 9.11 7.96 -7.17
CA GLU A 105 8.48 6.67 -7.47
C GLU A 105 7.13 6.83 -8.16
N GLU A 106 6.28 7.76 -7.68
CA GLU A 106 4.95 7.99 -8.27
C GLU A 106 5.04 8.62 -9.66
N LYS A 107 5.91 9.61 -9.86
CA LYS A 107 6.15 10.19 -11.20
C LYS A 107 6.67 9.13 -12.18
N LEU A 108 7.53 8.21 -11.74
CA LEU A 108 7.99 7.12 -12.59
C LEU A 108 6.82 6.21 -13.02
N LYS A 109 5.88 5.89 -12.13
CA LYS A 109 4.68 5.10 -12.46
C LYS A 109 3.81 5.82 -13.50
N VAL A 110 3.57 7.12 -13.32
CA VAL A 110 2.82 7.94 -14.29
C VAL A 110 3.50 7.90 -15.65
N LYS A 111 4.83 8.04 -15.72
CA LYS A 111 5.58 7.96 -16.99
C LYS A 111 5.49 6.58 -17.65
N VAL A 112 5.58 5.52 -16.87
CA VAL A 112 5.44 4.13 -17.38
C VAL A 112 4.03 3.90 -17.93
N GLN A 113 3.00 4.37 -17.24
CA GLN A 113 1.62 4.28 -17.73
C GLN A 113 1.42 5.09 -19.02
N ALA A 114 1.89 6.34 -19.06
CA ALA A 114 1.83 7.17 -20.25
C ALA A 114 2.53 6.51 -21.46
N ALA A 115 3.73 5.95 -21.25
CA ALA A 115 4.45 5.21 -22.28
C ALA A 115 3.66 4.00 -22.78
N GLY A 116 3.05 3.23 -21.87
CA GLY A 116 2.18 2.10 -22.24
C GLY A 116 0.99 2.51 -23.09
N LEU A 117 0.34 3.63 -22.74
CA LEU A 117 -0.79 4.18 -23.50
C LEU A 117 -0.39 4.67 -24.91
N LEU A 118 0.85 5.15 -25.08
CA LEU A 118 1.35 5.68 -26.36
C LEU A 118 1.91 4.58 -27.29
N GLN A 119 2.40 3.48 -26.71
CA GLN A 119 3.14 2.42 -27.39
C GLN A 119 2.39 1.85 -28.62
N GLY A 120 1.09 1.59 -28.50
CA GLY A 120 0.26 1.03 -29.56
C GLY A 120 0.19 1.89 -30.83
N SER A 121 0.51 3.19 -30.71
CA SER A 121 0.47 4.15 -31.82
C SER A 121 1.83 4.72 -32.22
N ASP A 122 2.94 4.30 -31.59
CA ASP A 122 4.29 4.83 -31.87
C ASP A 122 4.72 4.53 -33.31
N TRP A 123 4.39 3.36 -33.85
CA TRP A 123 4.68 3.01 -35.23
C TRP A 123 4.03 3.96 -36.25
N MET A 124 2.82 4.52 -35.91
CA MET A 124 2.14 5.50 -36.78
C MET A 124 2.95 6.82 -36.82
N ALA A 125 3.49 7.24 -35.67
CA ALA A 125 4.30 8.45 -35.58
C ALA A 125 5.62 8.28 -36.33
N ILE A 126 6.28 7.12 -36.20
CA ILE A 126 7.52 6.80 -36.93
C ILE A 126 7.26 6.79 -38.45
N ARG A 127 6.21 6.06 -38.90
CA ARG A 127 5.83 6.02 -40.32
C ARG A 127 5.58 7.42 -40.91
N ALA A 128 4.87 8.28 -40.18
CA ALA A 128 4.61 9.64 -40.63
C ALA A 128 5.89 10.47 -40.70
N ALA A 129 6.83 10.29 -39.75
CA ALA A 129 8.12 10.96 -39.74
C ALA A 129 9.04 10.54 -40.91
N GLU A 130 8.91 9.29 -41.40
CA GLU A 130 9.62 8.74 -42.57
C GLU A 130 8.97 9.12 -43.92
N GLY A 131 8.01 10.02 -43.93
CA GLY A 131 7.31 10.49 -45.15
C GLY A 131 6.16 9.59 -45.59
N GLY A 132 5.73 8.63 -44.76
CA GLY A 132 4.55 7.78 -45.00
C GLY A 132 3.23 8.45 -44.62
N THR A 133 2.17 7.66 -44.48
CA THR A 133 0.82 8.13 -44.15
C THR A 133 0.80 8.89 -42.81
N ALA A 134 0.18 10.05 -42.80
CA ALA A 134 0.02 10.87 -41.60
C ALA A 134 -0.73 10.11 -40.45
N VAL A 135 -0.40 10.47 -39.23
CA VAL A 135 -1.12 9.95 -38.05
C VAL A 135 -2.57 10.40 -38.13
N PRO A 136 -3.58 9.48 -37.96
CA PRO A 136 -4.98 9.88 -37.92
C PRO A 136 -5.22 10.95 -36.83
N SER A 137 -6.07 11.95 -37.12
CA SER A 137 -6.28 13.10 -36.22
C SER A 137 -6.73 12.68 -34.82
N ALA A 138 -7.65 11.70 -34.70
CA ALA A 138 -8.11 11.18 -33.41
C ALA A 138 -6.94 10.59 -32.60
N VAL A 139 -6.02 9.85 -33.24
CA VAL A 139 -4.85 9.29 -32.60
C VAL A 139 -3.86 10.40 -32.18
N ALA A 140 -3.64 11.40 -33.05
CA ALA A 140 -2.78 12.54 -32.70
C ALA A 140 -3.32 13.33 -31.49
N THR A 141 -4.63 13.58 -31.45
CA THR A 141 -5.32 14.24 -30.33
C THR A 141 -5.16 13.42 -29.05
N TYR A 142 -5.43 12.12 -29.11
CA TYR A 142 -5.26 11.21 -27.96
C TYR A 142 -3.82 11.24 -27.43
N ARG A 143 -2.83 11.11 -28.30
CA ARG A 143 -1.40 11.16 -27.91
C ARG A 143 -1.03 12.49 -27.24
N ALA A 144 -1.55 13.60 -27.72
CA ALA A 144 -1.36 14.92 -27.10
C ALA A 144 -2.02 14.97 -25.71
N ALA A 145 -3.26 14.47 -25.60
CA ALA A 145 -3.99 14.41 -24.34
C ALA A 145 -3.28 13.54 -23.27
N VAL A 146 -2.74 12.39 -23.66
CA VAL A 146 -1.95 11.52 -22.74
C VAL A 146 -0.73 12.26 -22.21
N ARG A 147 0.03 12.95 -23.06
CA ARG A 147 1.20 13.73 -22.62
C ARG A 147 0.82 14.88 -21.69
N THR A 148 -0.22 15.64 -22.05
CA THR A 148 -0.72 16.74 -21.21
C THR A 148 -1.17 16.22 -19.85
N LYS A 149 -1.89 15.08 -19.82
CA LYS A 149 -2.37 14.49 -18.57
C LYS A 149 -1.21 13.98 -17.69
N SER A 150 -0.21 13.31 -18.31
CA SER A 150 1.00 12.90 -17.60
C SER A 150 1.70 14.09 -16.93
N ASN A 151 1.90 15.20 -17.64
CA ASN A 151 2.52 16.40 -17.08
C ASN A 151 1.69 16.99 -15.94
N SER A 152 0.35 17.01 -16.07
CA SER A 152 -0.53 17.48 -15.01
C SER A 152 -0.47 16.61 -13.76
N MET A 153 -0.42 15.28 -13.92
CA MET A 153 -0.25 14.33 -12.83
C MET A 153 1.09 14.51 -12.12
N GLU A 154 2.19 14.66 -12.88
CA GLU A 154 3.51 14.93 -12.31
C GLU A 154 3.52 16.23 -11.50
N THR A 155 2.87 17.29 -12.02
CA THR A 155 2.72 18.57 -11.30
C THR A 155 1.91 18.40 -10.02
N ALA A 156 0.82 17.62 -10.05
CA ALA A 156 0.02 17.34 -8.86
C ALA A 156 0.84 16.60 -7.80
N ILE A 157 1.66 15.61 -8.19
CA ILE A 157 2.57 14.89 -7.29
C ILE A 157 3.60 15.88 -6.69
N ASP A 158 4.19 16.75 -7.49
CA ASP A 158 5.19 17.72 -7.01
C ASP A 158 4.59 18.71 -6.00
N ASN A 159 3.33 19.09 -6.17
CA ASN A 159 2.61 19.98 -5.27
C ASN A 159 2.09 19.32 -3.98
N ALA A 160 2.09 17.99 -3.88
CA ALA A 160 1.66 17.29 -2.68
C ALA A 160 2.56 17.64 -1.49
N SER A 161 1.96 18.09 -0.38
CA SER A 161 2.68 18.57 0.81
C SER A 161 3.18 17.44 1.72
N ASP A 162 2.49 16.30 1.69
CA ASP A 162 2.73 15.16 2.57
C ASP A 162 2.27 13.85 1.91
N THR A 163 2.54 12.74 2.60
CA THR A 163 2.19 11.39 2.11
C THR A 163 0.67 11.21 1.95
N ALA A 164 -0.15 11.82 2.82
CA ALA A 164 -1.60 11.73 2.72
C ALA A 164 -2.11 12.43 1.45
N ALA A 165 -1.54 13.58 1.09
CA ALA A 165 -1.83 14.29 -0.15
C ALA A 165 -1.47 13.45 -1.38
N VAL A 166 -0.33 12.74 -1.38
CA VAL A 166 0.01 11.81 -2.49
C VAL A 166 -0.98 10.66 -2.59
N ILE A 167 -1.37 10.06 -1.46
CA ILE A 167 -2.38 8.99 -1.41
C ILE A 167 -3.72 9.47 -1.97
N ALA A 168 -4.13 10.69 -1.63
CA ALA A 168 -5.37 11.28 -2.13
C ALA A 168 -5.39 11.40 -3.66
N LEU A 169 -4.25 11.68 -4.31
CA LEU A 169 -4.15 11.73 -5.77
C LEU A 169 -4.40 10.36 -6.44
N ASP A 170 -4.14 9.26 -5.74
CA ASP A 170 -4.32 7.89 -6.25
C ASP A 170 -5.61 7.21 -5.72
N THR A 171 -6.43 7.94 -4.96
CA THR A 171 -7.62 7.40 -4.33
C THR A 171 -8.88 7.84 -5.06
N THR A 172 -9.58 6.88 -5.69
CA THR A 172 -10.94 7.10 -6.22
C THR A 172 -11.93 7.09 -5.07
N THR A 173 -12.85 8.06 -5.08
CA THR A 173 -13.91 8.14 -4.08
C THR A 173 -15.25 7.67 -4.68
N TYR A 174 -16.13 7.15 -3.81
CA TYR A 174 -17.40 6.58 -4.20
C TYR A 174 -18.54 7.21 -3.41
N HIS A 175 -19.72 7.30 -4.02
CA HIS A 175 -20.96 7.60 -3.33
C HIS A 175 -21.41 6.42 -2.45
N ALA A 176 -22.35 6.66 -1.55
CA ALA A 176 -22.90 5.61 -0.67
C ALA A 176 -23.59 4.45 -1.42
N ASN A 177 -24.05 4.69 -2.64
CA ASN A 177 -24.64 3.68 -3.53
C ASN A 177 -23.61 2.88 -4.34
N GLY A 178 -22.31 3.18 -4.18
CA GLY A 178 -21.20 2.50 -4.87
C GLY A 178 -20.77 3.12 -6.20
N ASP A 179 -21.46 4.15 -6.70
CA ASP A 179 -21.07 4.86 -7.92
C ASP A 179 -19.79 5.69 -7.68
N ILE A 180 -18.98 5.87 -8.72
CA ILE A 180 -17.80 6.73 -8.65
C ILE A 180 -18.24 8.17 -8.40
N ASN A 181 -17.70 8.78 -7.34
CA ASN A 181 -17.86 10.21 -7.04
C ASN A 181 -16.77 11.03 -7.74
N VAL A 182 -15.50 10.69 -7.48
CA VAL A 182 -14.34 11.34 -8.10
C VAL A 182 -13.33 10.27 -8.49
N VAL A 183 -12.93 10.26 -9.76
CA VAL A 183 -11.81 9.41 -10.23
C VAL A 183 -10.51 9.96 -9.65
N ALA A 184 -9.65 9.08 -9.15
CA ALA A 184 -8.32 9.46 -8.69
C ALA A 184 -7.54 10.22 -9.77
N THR A 185 -6.88 11.32 -9.39
CA THR A 185 -6.13 12.16 -10.34
C THR A 185 -5.11 11.34 -11.14
N LEU A 186 -4.42 10.38 -10.50
CA LEU A 186 -3.40 9.54 -11.14
C LEU A 186 -3.97 8.37 -11.96
N GLN A 187 -5.29 8.23 -12.03
CA GLN A 187 -5.99 7.18 -12.79
C GLN A 187 -6.89 7.76 -13.90
N ASP A 188 -7.02 9.07 -13.97
CA ASP A 188 -7.89 9.79 -14.89
C ASP A 188 -7.21 10.00 -16.24
N TRP A 189 -7.00 8.90 -16.99
CA TRP A 189 -6.40 8.91 -18.31
C TRP A 189 -7.44 9.18 -19.43
N PRO A 190 -7.01 9.77 -20.58
CA PRO A 190 -7.88 9.94 -21.74
C PRO A 190 -8.40 8.61 -22.26
N GLU A 191 -9.64 8.61 -22.76
CA GLU A 191 -10.25 7.45 -23.38
C GLU A 191 -9.50 7.08 -24.69
N VAL A 192 -9.26 5.77 -24.88
CA VAL A 192 -8.60 5.24 -26.08
C VAL A 192 -9.54 5.39 -27.27
N PRO A 193 -9.12 6.06 -28.37
CA PRO A 193 -9.97 6.22 -29.56
C PRO A 193 -10.20 4.88 -30.29
N ASP A 194 -11.35 4.77 -30.97
CA ASP A 194 -11.72 3.54 -31.70
C ASP A 194 -10.69 3.11 -32.74
N ALA A 195 -9.95 4.08 -33.31
CA ALA A 195 -8.86 3.81 -34.24
C ALA A 195 -7.67 3.02 -33.63
N LEU A 196 -7.63 2.84 -32.31
CA LEU A 196 -6.60 2.08 -31.57
C LEU A 196 -7.21 0.85 -30.83
N LYS A 197 -8.50 0.64 -30.90
CA LYS A 197 -9.19 -0.55 -30.39
C LYS A 197 -9.22 -1.63 -31.47
#